data_9fdbe8e7990609337e3a586ed310f54e
#
_entry.id   9fdbe8e7990609337e3a586ed310f54e
#
_cell.length_a   1.000
_cell.length_b   1.000
_cell.length_c   1.000
_cell.angle_alpha   90.00
_cell.angle_beta   90.00
_cell.angle_gamma   90.00
#
_symmetry.space_group_name_H-M   'P 1'
#
loop_
_entity.id
_entity.type
_entity.pdbx_description
1 polymer ?
#
loop_
_entity_poly.entity_id
_entity_poly.type
_entity_poly.pdbx_seq_one_letter_code
_entity_poly.pdbx_strand_id
1 'polypeptide(L)' 'MIKTSEAFDSARSEYIEGYVEKNKLIFPTLALVAKEFNVSFSTLRKKAANEGWFKKRKHHQHS' A
#
# COMPACT_ATOMS: atom_id res chain seq x y z
N MET A 1 4.54 1.96 -19.87
CA MET A 1 3.30 2.23 -19.14
C MET A 1 2.98 1.06 -18.19
N ILE A 2 2.74 1.36 -16.93
CA ILE A 2 2.44 0.32 -15.93
C ILE A 2 0.99 -0.13 -16.09
N LYS A 3 0.79 -1.45 -16.12
CA LYS A 3 -0.56 -2.00 -16.17
C LYS A 3 -1.26 -1.75 -14.83
N THR A 4 -2.58 -1.66 -14.84
CA THR A 4 -3.36 -1.41 -13.63
C THR A 4 -3.06 -2.45 -12.53
N SER A 5 -2.94 -3.72 -12.91
CA SER A 5 -2.62 -4.79 -11.97
C SER A 5 -1.24 -4.59 -11.33
N GLU A 6 -0.26 -4.15 -12.12
CA GLU A 6 1.09 -3.87 -11.61
C GLU A 6 1.07 -2.69 -10.64
N ALA A 7 0.27 -1.66 -10.95
CA ALA A 7 0.13 -0.52 -10.07
C ALA A 7 -0.46 -0.93 -8.72
N PHE A 8 -1.47 -1.80 -8.72
CA PHE A 8 -2.07 -2.30 -7.49
C PHE A 8 -1.09 -3.18 -6.70
N ASP A 9 -0.31 -4.02 -7.38
CA ASP A 9 0.68 -4.85 -6.71
C ASP A 9 1.76 -4.00 -6.04
N SER A 10 2.24 -2.96 -6.73
CA SER A 10 3.22 -2.04 -6.17
C SER A 10 2.64 -1.25 -5.00
N ALA A 11 1.40 -0.79 -5.13
CA ALA A 11 0.71 -0.07 -4.07
C ALA A 11 0.53 -0.95 -2.83
N ARG A 12 0.18 -2.21 -3.05
CA ARG A 12 0.02 -3.18 -1.97
C ARG A 12 1.33 -3.37 -1.20
N SER A 13 2.42 -3.59 -1.92
CA SER A 13 3.72 -3.78 -1.29
C SER A 13 4.12 -2.55 -0.47
N GLU A 14 3.96 -1.36 -1.03
CA GLU A 14 4.32 -0.15 -0.33
C GLU A 14 3.46 0.08 0.91
N TYR A 15 2.18 -0.21 0.81
CA TYR A 15 1.28 -0.06 1.96
C TYR A 15 1.58 -1.05 3.06
N ILE A 16 1.81 -2.32 2.72
CA ILE A 16 2.04 -3.39 3.70
C ILE A 16 3.44 -3.31 4.30
N GLU A 17 4.45 -3.16 3.46
CA GLU A 17 5.85 -3.21 3.90
C GLU A 17 6.43 -1.85 4.24
N GLY A 18 5.81 -0.79 3.75
CA GLY A 18 6.30 0.56 3.98
C GLY A 18 7.50 0.90 3.11
N TYR A 19 8.12 2.02 3.40
CA TYR A 19 9.34 2.44 2.72
C TYR A 19 10.28 3.10 3.71
N VAL A 20 11.56 3.16 3.35
CA VAL A 20 12.58 3.75 4.22
C VAL A 20 12.91 5.15 3.74
N GLU A 21 12.84 6.12 4.65
CA GLU A 21 13.22 7.49 4.38
C GLU A 21 14.02 8.02 5.56
N LYS A 22 15.20 8.55 5.31
CA LYS A 22 16.09 9.08 6.34
C LYS A 22 16.32 8.08 7.49
N ASN A 23 16.54 6.83 7.14
CA ASN A 23 16.77 5.72 8.06
C ASN A 23 15.58 5.38 8.95
N LYS A 24 14.37 5.78 8.52
CA LYS A 24 13.14 5.47 9.23
C LYS A 24 12.20 4.70 8.32
N LEU A 25 11.59 3.67 8.86
CA LEU A 25 10.56 2.91 8.15
C LEU A 25 9.23 3.64 8.28
N ILE A 26 8.65 4.00 7.15
CA ILE A 26 7.40 4.76 7.09
C ILE A 26 6.32 3.94 6.41
N PHE A 27 5.13 3.93 7.02
CA PHE A 27 3.97 3.24 6.45
C PHE A 27 2.98 4.30 5.94
N PRO A 28 2.81 4.42 4.60
CA PRO A 28 1.91 5.43 4.04
C PRO A 28 0.45 5.06 4.26
N THR A 29 -0.43 6.06 4.17
CA THR A 29 -1.87 5.82 4.21
C THR A 29 -2.36 5.32 2.85
N LEU A 30 -3.53 4.68 2.82
CA LEU A 30 -4.12 4.24 1.55
C LEU A 30 -4.38 5.40 0.61
N ALA A 31 -4.80 6.55 1.15
CA ALA A 31 -5.05 7.74 0.34
C ALA A 31 -3.77 8.22 -0.34
N LEU A 32 -2.67 8.23 0.40
CA LEU A 32 -1.38 8.65 -0.13
C LEU A 32 -0.89 7.67 -1.20
N VAL A 33 -1.01 6.38 -0.95
CA VAL A 33 -0.61 5.34 -1.90
C VAL A 33 -1.44 5.44 -3.17
N ALA A 34 -2.75 5.63 -3.05
CA ALA A 34 -3.63 5.78 -4.20
C ALA A 34 -3.23 6.97 -5.06
N LYS A 35 -2.89 8.09 -4.43
CA LYS A 35 -2.44 9.29 -5.13
C LYS A 35 -1.11 9.06 -5.83
N GLU A 36 -0.17 8.42 -5.13
CA GLU A 36 1.17 8.18 -5.66
C GLU A 36 1.15 7.29 -6.90
N PHE A 37 0.35 6.24 -6.88
CA PHE A 37 0.25 5.31 -8.00
C PHE A 37 -0.87 5.66 -8.98
N ASN A 38 -1.56 6.77 -8.73
CA ASN A 38 -2.64 7.26 -9.60
C ASN A 38 -3.73 6.21 -9.82
N VAL A 39 -4.15 5.56 -8.75
CA VAL A 39 -5.24 4.57 -8.77
C VAL A 39 -6.43 5.07 -7.95
N SER A 40 -7.60 4.50 -8.21
CA SER A 40 -8.81 4.87 -7.49
C SER A 40 -8.71 4.49 -6.00
N PHE A 41 -8.91 5.46 -5.13
CA PHE A 41 -8.90 5.21 -3.68
C PHE A 41 -9.96 4.20 -3.27
N SER A 42 -11.17 4.34 -3.84
CA SER A 42 -12.27 3.43 -3.53
C SER A 42 -11.92 1.98 -3.89
N THR A 43 -11.37 1.79 -5.08
CA THR A 43 -10.96 0.47 -5.55
C THR A 43 -9.83 -0.10 -4.68
N LEU A 44 -8.84 0.73 -4.38
CA LEU A 44 -7.71 0.32 -3.55
C LEU A 44 -8.18 -0.07 -2.15
N ARG A 45 -9.10 0.70 -1.59
CA ARG A 45 -9.66 0.42 -0.26
C ARG A 45 -10.40 -0.92 -0.22
N LYS A 46 -11.21 -1.18 -1.25
CA LYS A 46 -11.92 -2.45 -1.35
C LYS A 46 -10.97 -3.62 -1.45
N LYS A 47 -9.94 -3.47 -2.26
CA LYS A 47 -8.94 -4.50 -2.44
C LYS A 47 -8.17 -4.74 -1.15
N ALA A 48 -7.83 -3.69 -0.44
CA ALA A 48 -7.15 -3.79 0.86
C ALA A 48 -8.00 -4.55 1.87
N ALA A 49 -9.29 -4.26 1.92
CA ALA A 49 -10.21 -4.93 2.84
C ALA A 49 -10.36 -6.41 2.48
N ASN A 50 -10.54 -6.71 1.18
CA ASN A 50 -10.72 -8.09 0.71
C ASN A 50 -9.49 -8.95 0.94
N GLU A 51 -8.30 -8.39 0.78
CA GLU A 51 -7.05 -9.14 0.89
C GLU A 51 -6.40 -9.05 2.27
N GLY A 52 -7.01 -8.28 3.17
CA GLY A 52 -6.50 -8.17 4.54
C GLY A 52 -5.18 -7.43 4.65
N TRP A 53 -5.00 -6.37 3.88
CA TRP A 53 -3.77 -5.58 3.89
C TRP A 53 -3.48 -4.96 5.26
N PHE A 54 -4.52 -4.57 5.97
CA PHE A 54 -4.37 -3.97 7.31
C PHE A 54 -3.72 -4.93 8.29
N LYS A 55 -4.12 -6.19 8.25
CA LYS A 55 -3.54 -7.23 9.11
C LYS A 55 -2.10 -7.50 8.73
N LYS A 56 -1.80 -7.56 7.43
CA LYS A 56 -0.44 -7.79 6.94
C LYS A 56 0.47 -6.64 7.32
N ARG A 57 0.00 -5.40 7.18
CA ARG A 57 0.74 -4.21 7.58
C ARG A 57 1.04 -4.23 9.07
N LYS A 58 0.05 -4.55 9.88
CA LYS A 58 0.21 -4.61 11.33
C LYS A 58 1.26 -5.65 11.72
N HIS A 59 1.27 -6.79 11.03
CA HIS A 59 2.26 -7.83 11.25
C HIS A 59 3.67 -7.30 11.00
N HIS A 60 3.87 -6.57 9.92
CA HIS A 60 5.16 -5.96 9.60
C HIS A 60 5.59 -4.91 10.62
N GLN A 61 4.63 -4.17 11.17
CA GLN A 61 4.92 -3.14 12.17
C GLN A 61 5.42 -3.74 13.48
N HIS A 62 5.05 -4.98 13.75
CA HIS A 62 5.41 -5.68 15.00
C HIS A 62 6.63 -6.60 14.87
N SER A 63 7.14 -6.76 13.67
CA SER A 63 8.30 -7.65 13.46
C SER A 63 9.64 -6.94 13.58
#